data_18c5e144c9a4b9e00bd205ce9ea01e77
#
_entry.id   18c5e144c9a4b9e00bd205ce9ea01e77
#
_cell.length_a   1.000
_cell.length_b   1.000
_cell.length_c   1.000
_cell.angle_alpha   90.00
_cell.angle_beta   90.00
_cell.angle_gamma   90.00
#
_symmetry.space_group_name_H-M   'P 1'
#
loop_
_entity.id
_entity.type
_entity.pdbx_description
1 polymer ?
#
loop_
_entity_poly.entity_id
_entity_poly.type
_entity_poly.pdbx_seq_one_letter_code
_entity_poly.pdbx_strand_id
1 'polypeptide(L)'
;MKLSTRLHTIFDMVQPCGVAADIGCDHGLLPIALIQSGKCEHVYACDVRKGPLSRAQEAIRQYGLQNSITTKLCDGLQGLEDDVEVVVIAGMGYDTICRILMKGDKQLKHYKQIILQCNTRVEDMRRWLHQNGFTIDAEQLVKDHHYYQMLSVHKEPSDMREDQYLFGVYLDRHPLFKEYWTYILEKQKIIIQHTQDRKSVV
;
A
#
# COMPACT_ATOMS: atom_id res chain seq x y z
N MET A 1 13.04 6.24 -15.85
CA MET A 1 12.99 5.10 -14.89
C MET A 1 11.77 4.25 -15.20
N LYS A 2 11.84 2.90 -15.12
CA LYS A 2 10.71 2.01 -15.37
C LYS A 2 10.23 1.45 -14.02
N LEU A 3 9.01 1.77 -13.64
CA LEU A 3 8.34 1.16 -12.49
C LEU A 3 7.80 -0.23 -12.86
N SER A 4 7.74 -1.17 -11.90
CA SER A 4 6.95 -2.40 -12.06
C SER A 4 5.46 -2.05 -12.20
N THR A 5 4.67 -2.96 -12.76
CA THR A 5 3.22 -2.74 -12.92
C THR A 5 2.56 -2.42 -11.57
N ARG A 6 2.95 -3.14 -10.51
CA ARG A 6 2.49 -2.88 -9.14
C ARG A 6 2.81 -1.45 -8.67
N LEU A 7 4.05 -1.03 -8.83
CA LEU A 7 4.46 0.29 -8.35
C LEU A 7 3.89 1.42 -9.20
N HIS A 8 3.69 1.18 -10.50
CA HIS A 8 3.01 2.12 -11.40
C HIS A 8 1.54 2.32 -11.01
N THR A 9 0.84 1.24 -10.66
CA THR A 9 -0.55 1.34 -10.16
C THR A 9 -0.62 2.16 -8.87
N ILE A 10 0.31 1.96 -7.94
CA ILE A 10 0.39 2.80 -6.71
C ILE A 10 0.64 4.25 -7.09
N PHE A 11 1.59 4.52 -7.99
CA PHE A 11 1.88 5.86 -8.50
C PHE A 11 0.62 6.52 -9.10
N ASP A 12 -0.16 5.80 -9.91
CA ASP A 12 -1.38 6.32 -10.53
C ASP A 12 -2.45 6.69 -9.49
N MET A 13 -2.55 5.92 -8.40
CA MET A 13 -3.50 6.17 -7.30
C MET A 13 -3.14 7.39 -6.44
N VAL A 14 -1.87 7.80 -6.39
CA VAL A 14 -1.47 9.01 -5.64
C VAL A 14 -2.13 10.24 -6.24
N GLN A 15 -2.91 10.96 -5.46
CA GLN A 15 -3.47 12.25 -5.86
C GLN A 15 -2.38 13.32 -5.88
N PRO A 16 -2.43 14.31 -6.81
CA PRO A 16 -1.52 15.44 -6.78
C PRO A 16 -1.58 16.15 -5.42
N CYS A 17 -0.41 16.42 -4.85
CA CYS A 17 -0.30 17.02 -3.51
C CYS A 17 0.98 17.85 -3.38
N GLY A 18 1.04 18.71 -2.37
CA GLY A 18 2.27 19.41 -2.02
C GLY A 18 3.32 18.44 -1.48
N VAL A 19 2.97 17.66 -0.47
CA VAL A 19 3.90 16.78 0.24
C VAL A 19 3.35 15.36 0.38
N ALA A 20 4.14 14.37 -0.02
CA ALA A 20 3.83 12.95 0.20
C ALA A 20 4.90 12.27 1.07
N ALA A 21 4.54 11.13 1.66
CA ALA A 21 5.48 10.24 2.34
C ALA A 21 5.36 8.80 1.82
N ASP A 22 6.48 8.16 1.51
CA ASP A 22 6.58 6.75 1.12
C ASP A 22 7.23 5.96 2.25
N ILE A 23 6.45 5.12 2.92
CA ILE A 23 6.85 4.36 4.11
C ILE A 23 7.33 2.97 3.70
N GLY A 24 8.62 2.70 3.92
CA GLY A 24 9.31 1.52 3.39
C GLY A 24 9.76 1.76 1.96
N CYS A 25 10.38 2.90 1.70
CA CYS A 25 10.71 3.40 0.37
C CYS A 25 11.74 2.56 -0.41
N ASP A 26 12.44 1.65 0.26
CA ASP A 26 13.48 0.74 -0.29
C ASP A 26 14.47 1.49 -1.21
N HIS A 27 14.33 1.36 -2.53
CA HIS A 27 15.20 2.02 -3.53
C HIS A 27 14.75 3.45 -3.90
N GLY A 28 13.70 4.00 -3.30
CA GLY A 28 13.20 5.34 -3.57
C GLY A 28 12.56 5.54 -4.95
N LEU A 29 12.18 4.46 -5.63
CA LEU A 29 11.64 4.53 -7.00
C LEU A 29 10.32 5.28 -7.08
N LEU A 30 9.40 5.07 -6.13
CA LEU A 30 8.14 5.80 -6.08
C LEU A 30 8.33 7.29 -5.78
N PRO A 31 9.09 7.70 -4.75
CA PRO A 31 9.45 9.09 -4.52
C PRO A 31 10.01 9.80 -5.76
N ILE A 32 10.98 9.17 -6.44
CA ILE A 32 11.58 9.73 -7.65
C ILE A 32 10.53 9.92 -8.75
N ALA A 33 9.66 8.93 -8.98
CA ALA A 33 8.61 9.01 -9.98
C ALA A 33 7.60 10.13 -9.69
N LEU A 34 7.19 10.28 -8.42
CA LEU A 34 6.25 11.32 -7.99
C LEU A 34 6.79 12.72 -8.25
N ILE A 35 8.06 12.97 -7.93
CA ILE A 35 8.70 14.27 -8.20
C ILE A 35 8.91 14.50 -9.69
N GLN A 36 9.44 13.51 -10.42
CA GLN A 36 9.71 13.67 -11.86
C GLN A 36 8.44 13.92 -12.69
N SER A 37 7.30 13.41 -12.25
CA SER A 37 6.02 13.65 -12.92
C SER A 37 5.34 14.96 -12.53
N GLY A 38 5.83 15.65 -11.50
CA GLY A 38 5.18 16.82 -10.92
C GLY A 38 3.92 16.51 -10.10
N LYS A 39 3.68 15.23 -9.75
CA LYS A 39 2.55 14.85 -8.89
C LYS A 39 2.68 15.37 -7.46
N CYS A 40 3.91 15.48 -6.97
CA CYS A 40 4.21 16.06 -5.66
C CYS A 40 5.32 17.10 -5.79
N GLU A 41 5.30 18.11 -4.93
CA GLU A 41 6.36 19.12 -4.83
C GLU A 41 7.52 18.61 -3.96
N HIS A 42 7.18 17.84 -2.91
CA HIS A 42 8.15 17.24 -2.01
C HIS A 42 7.72 15.82 -1.59
N VAL A 43 8.71 14.92 -1.35
CA VAL A 43 8.44 13.57 -0.85
C VAL A 43 9.41 13.20 0.26
N TYR A 44 8.87 12.71 1.39
CA TYR A 44 9.63 12.02 2.42
C TYR A 44 9.77 10.54 2.07
N ALA A 45 10.99 10.11 1.75
CA ALA A 45 11.33 8.70 1.52
C ALA A 45 11.79 8.08 2.85
N CYS A 46 10.93 7.26 3.46
CA CYS A 46 11.08 6.74 4.81
C CYS A 46 11.40 5.25 4.82
N ASP A 47 12.32 4.82 5.67
CA ASP A 47 12.54 3.41 6.01
C ASP A 47 13.03 3.28 7.45
N VAL A 48 12.74 2.14 8.08
CA VAL A 48 13.22 1.82 9.43
C VAL A 48 14.65 1.29 9.43
N ARG A 49 15.17 0.90 8.27
CA ARG A 49 16.50 0.30 8.10
C ARG A 49 17.43 1.22 7.31
N LYS A 50 18.65 1.36 7.79
CA LYS A 50 19.69 2.20 7.16
C LYS A 50 20.08 1.73 5.76
N GLY A 51 20.12 0.41 5.50
CA GLY A 51 20.53 -0.15 4.21
C GLY A 51 19.62 0.24 3.05
N PRO A 52 18.30 -0.02 3.09
CA PRO A 52 17.34 0.47 2.11
C PRO A 52 17.43 1.99 1.95
N LEU A 53 17.47 2.73 3.05
CA LEU A 53 17.53 4.19 3.01
C LEU A 53 18.79 4.71 2.29
N SER A 54 19.94 4.06 2.47
CA SER A 54 21.17 4.43 1.75
C SER A 54 21.04 4.18 0.23
N ARG A 55 20.35 3.10 -0.18
CA ARG A 55 20.07 2.86 -1.61
C ARG A 55 19.14 3.93 -2.20
N ALA A 56 18.11 4.32 -1.45
CA ALA A 56 17.23 5.41 -1.84
C ALA A 56 18.01 6.73 -1.99
N GLN A 57 18.88 7.07 -1.03
CA GLN A 57 19.73 8.26 -1.08
C GLN A 57 20.61 8.29 -2.32
N GLU A 58 21.24 7.16 -2.64
CA GLU A 58 22.07 7.04 -3.83
C GLU A 58 21.27 7.25 -5.11
N ALA A 59 20.10 6.59 -5.23
CA ALA A 59 19.22 6.76 -6.38
C ALA A 59 18.75 8.22 -6.51
N ILE A 60 18.27 8.84 -5.43
CA ILE A 60 17.83 10.25 -5.41
C ILE A 60 18.94 11.18 -5.88
N ARG A 61 20.19 10.94 -5.43
CA ARG A 61 21.36 11.72 -5.87
C ARG A 61 21.65 11.56 -7.37
N GLN A 62 21.56 10.33 -7.89
CA GLN A 62 21.76 10.05 -9.32
C GLN A 62 20.75 10.77 -10.21
N TYR A 63 19.53 11.00 -9.71
CA TYR A 63 18.49 11.76 -10.41
C TYR A 63 18.52 13.27 -10.13
N GLY A 64 19.41 13.76 -9.27
CA GLY A 64 19.53 15.19 -8.92
C GLY A 64 18.35 15.75 -8.13
N LEU A 65 17.64 14.90 -7.34
CA LEU A 65 16.37 15.25 -6.67
C LEU A 65 16.51 15.49 -5.15
N GLN A 66 17.72 15.75 -4.66
CA GLN A 66 17.99 15.90 -3.21
C GLN A 66 17.24 17.08 -2.57
N ASN A 67 16.86 18.09 -3.37
CA ASN A 67 16.11 19.25 -2.88
C ASN A 67 14.61 18.98 -2.77
N SER A 68 14.10 17.98 -3.48
CA SER A 68 12.66 17.64 -3.53
C SER A 68 12.33 16.33 -2.84
N ILE A 69 13.34 15.52 -2.47
CA ILE A 69 13.14 14.26 -1.75
C ILE A 69 14.04 14.23 -0.52
N THR A 70 13.43 14.17 0.64
CA THR A 70 14.13 14.00 1.92
C THR A 70 14.05 12.55 2.38
N THR A 71 15.21 11.90 2.59
CA THR A 71 15.24 10.56 3.17
C THR A 71 15.19 10.63 4.68
N LYS A 72 14.36 9.79 5.32
CA LYS A 72 14.14 9.81 6.76
C LYS A 72 14.18 8.41 7.37
N LEU A 73 15.02 8.21 8.38
CA LEU A 73 15.04 6.97 9.16
C LEU A 73 13.92 7.06 10.21
N CYS A 74 12.82 6.37 10.02
CA CYS A 74 11.68 6.42 10.92
C CYS A 74 10.92 5.08 11.01
N ASP A 75 10.23 4.84 12.12
CA ASP A 75 9.37 3.65 12.33
C ASP A 75 7.92 4.00 11.93
N GLY A 76 7.59 3.74 10.70
CA GLY A 76 6.28 4.03 10.13
C GLY A 76 6.00 5.52 10.02
N LEU A 77 4.90 5.99 10.62
CA LEU A 77 4.46 7.39 10.56
C LEU A 77 5.11 8.28 11.63
N GLN A 78 5.86 7.68 12.57
CA GLN A 78 6.47 8.43 13.66
C GLN A 78 7.56 9.36 13.15
N GLY A 79 7.45 10.63 13.50
CA GLY A 79 8.42 11.65 13.12
C GLY A 79 8.26 12.16 11.67
N LEU A 80 7.15 11.89 11.01
CA LEU A 80 6.77 12.64 9.81
C LEU A 80 6.43 14.08 10.19
N GLU A 81 6.65 14.98 9.26
CA GLU A 81 6.29 16.39 9.41
C GLU A 81 4.77 16.59 9.22
N ASP A 82 4.23 17.66 9.80
CA ASP A 82 2.79 17.94 9.79
C ASP A 82 2.26 18.41 8.41
N ASP A 83 3.15 18.71 7.47
CA ASP A 83 2.82 19.14 6.11
C ASP A 83 2.51 17.98 5.15
N VAL A 84 2.68 16.73 5.57
CA VAL A 84 2.39 15.55 4.75
C VAL A 84 0.89 15.43 4.49
N GLU A 85 0.51 15.39 3.21
CA GLU A 85 -0.88 15.27 2.76
C GLU A 85 -1.24 13.85 2.33
N VAL A 86 -0.30 13.14 1.71
CA VAL A 86 -0.52 11.79 1.17
C VAL A 86 0.54 10.83 1.73
N VAL A 87 0.10 9.67 2.20
CA VAL A 87 0.98 8.61 2.71
C VAL A 87 0.83 7.35 1.87
N VAL A 88 1.94 6.73 1.51
CA VAL A 88 1.97 5.41 0.87
C VAL A 88 2.64 4.41 1.81
N ILE A 89 1.97 3.26 2.05
CA ILE A 89 2.49 2.13 2.82
C ILE A 89 2.30 0.88 1.96
N ALA A 90 3.34 0.45 1.26
CA ALA A 90 3.23 -0.60 0.26
C ALA A 90 4.25 -1.72 0.45
N GLY A 91 3.90 -2.93 -0.01
CA GLY A 91 4.82 -4.09 0.02
C GLY A 91 4.97 -4.73 1.39
N MET A 92 4.05 -4.48 2.31
CA MET A 92 4.11 -4.98 3.69
C MET A 92 3.01 -6.00 3.99
N GLY A 93 3.18 -6.81 5.03
CA GLY A 93 2.14 -7.70 5.55
C GLY A 93 1.11 -6.95 6.38
N TYR A 94 -0.08 -7.56 6.53
CA TYR A 94 -1.21 -7.05 7.30
C TYR A 94 -0.80 -6.52 8.70
N ASP A 95 -0.14 -7.36 9.50
CA ASP A 95 0.21 -7.00 10.89
C ASP A 95 1.15 -5.78 10.96
N THR A 96 2.04 -5.63 9.96
CA THR A 96 2.96 -4.50 9.88
C THR A 96 2.21 -3.21 9.56
N ILE A 97 1.30 -3.23 8.57
CA ILE A 97 0.50 -2.06 8.21
C ILE A 97 -0.38 -1.62 9.39
N CYS A 98 -1.10 -2.55 10.02
CA CYS A 98 -1.92 -2.24 11.20
C CYS A 98 -1.10 -1.59 12.32
N ARG A 99 0.10 -2.13 12.60
CA ARG A 99 0.99 -1.56 13.61
C ARG A 99 1.45 -0.14 13.27
N ILE A 100 1.77 0.12 11.99
CA ILE A 100 2.16 1.46 11.53
C ILE A 100 1.00 2.45 11.72
N LEU A 101 -0.22 2.07 11.30
CA LEU A 101 -1.40 2.91 11.42
C LEU A 101 -1.77 3.17 12.87
N MET A 102 -1.76 2.14 13.75
CA MET A 102 -2.04 2.32 15.18
C MET A 102 -1.03 3.26 15.87
N LYS A 103 0.26 3.14 15.55
CA LYS A 103 1.28 4.02 16.13
C LYS A 103 1.15 5.47 15.66
N GLY A 104 0.61 5.69 14.47
CA GLY A 104 0.41 7.02 13.87
C GLY A 104 -0.99 7.60 14.09
N ASP A 105 -1.84 7.02 14.94
CA ASP A 105 -3.27 7.34 15.04
C ASP A 105 -3.59 8.84 15.16
N LYS A 106 -2.79 9.59 15.90
CA LYS A 106 -2.97 11.05 16.07
C LYS A 106 -2.83 11.84 14.77
N GLN A 107 -2.02 11.37 13.83
CA GLN A 107 -1.72 12.06 12.57
C GLN A 107 -2.66 11.64 11.44
N LEU A 108 -3.32 10.46 11.55
CA LEU A 108 -4.10 9.86 10.47
C LEU A 108 -5.20 10.76 9.92
N LYS A 109 -5.80 11.61 10.75
CA LYS A 109 -6.86 12.56 10.35
C LYS A 109 -6.35 13.74 9.51
N HIS A 110 -5.05 14.00 9.53
CA HIS A 110 -4.43 15.09 8.76
C HIS A 110 -4.14 14.68 7.33
N TYR A 111 -4.00 13.36 7.07
CA TYR A 111 -3.72 12.87 5.72
C TYR A 111 -4.98 12.88 4.86
N LYS A 112 -4.92 13.53 3.71
CA LYS A 112 -5.99 13.55 2.71
C LYS A 112 -6.17 12.20 2.04
N GLN A 113 -5.08 11.44 1.94
CA GLN A 113 -5.07 10.11 1.32
C GLN A 113 -4.01 9.22 1.96
N ILE A 114 -4.37 7.96 2.21
CA ILE A 114 -3.44 6.91 2.60
C ILE A 114 -3.58 5.77 1.60
N ILE A 115 -2.50 5.41 0.90
CA ILE A 115 -2.49 4.29 -0.04
C ILE A 115 -1.83 3.11 0.65
N LEU A 116 -2.54 1.99 0.70
CA LEU A 116 -2.10 0.75 1.32
C LEU A 116 -1.97 -0.34 0.26
N GLN A 117 -0.85 -1.04 0.24
CA GLN A 117 -0.74 -2.29 -0.51
C GLN A 117 -0.25 -3.39 0.43
N CYS A 118 -1.18 -4.28 0.75
CA CYS A 118 -1.00 -5.39 1.68
C CYS A 118 -0.67 -6.67 0.92
N ASN A 119 0.42 -7.35 1.29
CA ASN A 119 0.83 -8.59 0.64
C ASN A 119 0.01 -9.80 1.10
N THR A 120 -0.65 -9.72 2.25
CA THR A 120 -1.35 -10.83 2.89
C THR A 120 -2.61 -10.34 3.58
N ARG A 121 -3.66 -11.19 3.65
CA ARG A 121 -4.85 -10.95 4.49
C ARG A 121 -5.57 -9.63 4.16
N VAL A 122 -5.81 -9.36 2.87
CA VAL A 122 -6.43 -8.09 2.43
C VAL A 122 -7.88 -7.97 2.92
N GLU A 123 -8.61 -9.09 3.05
CA GLU A 123 -9.95 -9.14 3.68
C GLU A 123 -9.88 -8.63 5.13
N ASP A 124 -8.93 -9.15 5.92
CA ASP A 124 -8.74 -8.71 7.30
C ASP A 124 -8.32 -7.23 7.36
N MET A 125 -7.55 -6.75 6.38
CA MET A 125 -7.18 -5.33 6.27
C MET A 125 -8.42 -4.45 6.09
N ARG A 126 -9.36 -4.81 5.20
CA ARG A 126 -10.61 -4.07 5.02
C ARG A 126 -11.45 -4.07 6.30
N ARG A 127 -11.58 -5.21 6.96
CA ARG A 127 -12.30 -5.35 8.24
C ARG A 127 -11.67 -4.48 9.34
N TRP A 128 -10.34 -4.51 9.43
CA TRP A 128 -9.61 -3.69 10.39
C TRP A 128 -9.77 -2.19 10.11
N LEU A 129 -9.66 -1.77 8.86
CA LEU A 129 -9.86 -0.38 8.46
C LEU A 129 -11.26 0.12 8.84
N HIS A 130 -12.31 -0.63 8.50
CA HIS A 130 -13.68 -0.31 8.88
C HIS A 130 -13.84 -0.18 10.40
N GLN A 131 -13.38 -1.18 11.17
CA GLN A 131 -13.46 -1.20 12.63
C GLN A 131 -12.68 -0.03 13.28
N ASN A 132 -11.66 0.48 12.62
CA ASN A 132 -10.86 1.60 13.11
C ASN A 132 -11.25 2.94 12.46
N GLY A 133 -12.43 3.06 11.88
CA GLY A 133 -12.99 4.32 11.39
C GLY A 133 -12.24 4.89 10.17
N PHE A 134 -11.96 4.04 9.20
CA PHE A 134 -11.48 4.44 7.89
C PHE A 134 -12.55 4.21 6.81
N THR A 135 -12.56 5.08 5.82
CA THR A 135 -13.30 4.90 4.57
C THR A 135 -12.35 4.45 3.47
N ILE A 136 -12.79 3.49 2.65
CA ILE A 136 -12.10 3.09 1.43
C ILE A 136 -12.66 3.91 0.27
N ASP A 137 -11.83 4.75 -0.35
CA ASP A 137 -12.22 5.65 -1.44
C ASP A 137 -12.08 5.02 -2.81
N ALA A 138 -11.06 4.19 -2.98
CA ALA A 138 -10.77 3.49 -4.22
C ALA A 138 -9.99 2.21 -3.96
N GLU A 139 -10.13 1.27 -4.89
CA GLU A 139 -9.35 0.04 -4.89
C GLU A 139 -8.85 -0.27 -6.29
N GLN A 140 -7.69 -0.89 -6.36
CA GLN A 140 -7.11 -1.40 -7.59
C GLN A 140 -6.65 -2.85 -7.42
N LEU A 141 -6.78 -3.61 -8.48
CA LEU A 141 -6.30 -4.98 -8.60
C LEU A 141 -5.34 -5.06 -9.78
N VAL A 142 -4.12 -5.50 -9.55
CA VAL A 142 -3.12 -5.61 -10.61
C VAL A 142 -2.48 -6.99 -10.61
N LYS A 143 -2.12 -7.48 -11.80
CA LYS A 143 -1.34 -8.70 -12.01
C LYS A 143 0.09 -8.30 -12.42
N ASP A 144 1.05 -8.59 -11.55
CA ASP A 144 2.48 -8.38 -11.76
C ASP A 144 3.23 -9.55 -11.12
N HIS A 145 3.43 -10.64 -11.86
CA HIS A 145 3.84 -11.98 -11.38
C HIS A 145 2.86 -12.61 -10.38
N HIS A 146 2.30 -11.81 -9.47
CA HIS A 146 1.23 -12.15 -8.54
C HIS A 146 0.08 -11.15 -8.68
N TYR A 147 -1.04 -11.43 -8.02
CA TYR A 147 -2.11 -10.44 -7.88
C TYR A 147 -1.85 -9.59 -6.64
N TYR A 148 -2.00 -8.28 -6.81
CA TYR A 148 -1.88 -7.31 -5.74
C TYR A 148 -3.14 -6.46 -5.69
N GLN A 149 -3.61 -6.20 -4.49
CA GLN A 149 -4.71 -5.28 -4.22
C GLN A 149 -4.16 -4.05 -3.51
N MET A 150 -4.57 -2.89 -3.96
CA MET A 150 -4.26 -1.59 -3.38
C MET A 150 -5.54 -0.92 -2.91
N LEU A 151 -5.46 -0.24 -1.78
CA LEU A 151 -6.56 0.49 -1.15
C LEU A 151 -6.15 1.94 -0.99
N SER A 152 -6.99 2.86 -1.44
CA SER A 152 -6.90 4.28 -1.09
C SER A 152 -7.91 4.56 0.00
N VAL A 153 -7.48 5.10 1.12
CA VAL A 153 -8.31 5.30 2.30
C VAL A 153 -8.06 6.66 2.95
N HIS A 154 -9.02 7.13 3.73
CA HIS A 154 -8.85 8.25 4.66
C HIS A 154 -9.48 7.94 6.02
N LYS A 155 -9.13 8.72 7.05
CA LYS A 155 -9.55 8.50 8.44
C LYS A 155 -10.90 9.16 8.72
N GLU A 156 -11.97 8.59 8.18
CA GLU A 156 -13.37 8.88 8.50
C GLU A 156 -14.18 7.57 8.51
N PRO A 157 -15.13 7.38 9.45
CA PRO A 157 -15.93 6.16 9.50
C PRO A 157 -16.92 6.10 8.33
N SER A 158 -17.13 4.89 7.80
CA SER A 158 -18.14 4.59 6.78
C SER A 158 -18.76 3.24 7.05
N ASP A 159 -19.92 2.99 6.44
CA ASP A 159 -20.55 1.68 6.48
C ASP A 159 -19.92 0.74 5.45
N MET A 160 -19.76 -0.55 5.82
CA MET A 160 -19.35 -1.62 4.93
C MET A 160 -20.22 -2.85 5.10
N ARG A 161 -20.64 -3.45 3.99
CA ARG A 161 -21.33 -4.73 3.97
C ARG A 161 -20.35 -5.89 4.16
N GLU A 162 -20.83 -7.02 4.69
CA GLU A 162 -19.99 -8.20 4.95
C GLU A 162 -19.30 -8.75 3.68
N ASP A 163 -19.99 -8.72 2.54
CA ASP A 163 -19.45 -9.15 1.25
C ASP A 163 -18.29 -8.27 0.76
N GLN A 164 -18.28 -7.00 1.13
CA GLN A 164 -17.23 -6.05 0.72
C GLN A 164 -15.89 -6.30 1.41
N TYR A 165 -15.87 -6.94 2.57
CA TYR A 165 -14.59 -7.35 3.16
C TYR A 165 -13.86 -8.35 2.26
N LEU A 166 -14.58 -9.32 1.72
CA LEU A 166 -14.01 -10.34 0.87
C LEU A 166 -13.77 -9.82 -0.56
N PHE A 167 -14.80 -9.27 -1.18
CA PHE A 167 -14.80 -8.93 -2.61
C PHE A 167 -14.26 -7.53 -2.92
N GLY A 168 -14.09 -6.69 -1.92
CA GLY A 168 -13.75 -5.28 -2.07
C GLY A 168 -14.97 -4.37 -2.19
N VAL A 169 -14.76 -3.09 -2.01
CA VAL A 169 -15.81 -2.06 -2.13
C VAL A 169 -16.04 -1.70 -3.59
N TYR A 170 -14.98 -1.70 -4.40
CA TYR A 170 -14.98 -1.24 -5.79
C TYR A 170 -14.48 -2.28 -6.80
N LEU A 171 -13.98 -3.44 -6.33
CA LEU A 171 -13.31 -4.41 -7.19
C LEU A 171 -14.28 -5.24 -8.03
N ASP A 172 -15.56 -5.32 -7.69
CA ASP A 172 -16.59 -6.07 -8.45
C ASP A 172 -16.69 -5.62 -9.91
N ARG A 173 -16.37 -4.35 -10.19
CA ARG A 173 -16.34 -3.77 -11.57
C ARG A 173 -14.95 -3.78 -12.20
N HIS A 174 -13.94 -4.26 -11.49
CA HIS A 174 -12.57 -4.26 -12.02
C HIS A 174 -12.39 -5.33 -13.10
N PRO A 175 -11.73 -5.04 -14.24
CA PRO A 175 -11.56 -5.98 -15.34
C PRO A 175 -10.94 -7.33 -14.95
N LEU A 176 -10.02 -7.32 -13.97
CA LEU A 176 -9.37 -8.55 -13.48
C LEU A 176 -10.16 -9.28 -12.39
N PHE A 177 -11.33 -8.78 -11.96
CA PHE A 177 -12.07 -9.35 -10.84
C PHE A 177 -12.38 -10.83 -11.03
N LYS A 178 -12.99 -11.19 -12.16
CA LYS A 178 -13.37 -12.58 -12.47
C LYS A 178 -12.13 -13.49 -12.56
N GLU A 179 -11.08 -13.03 -13.22
CA GLU A 179 -9.82 -13.79 -13.36
C GLU A 179 -9.18 -14.04 -11.99
N TYR A 180 -9.10 -13.01 -11.17
CA TYR A 180 -8.56 -13.10 -9.81
C TYR A 180 -9.33 -14.11 -8.95
N TRP A 181 -10.65 -14.04 -8.93
CA TRP A 181 -11.45 -14.94 -8.10
C TRP A 181 -11.45 -16.38 -8.61
N THR A 182 -11.37 -16.59 -9.92
CA THR A 182 -11.15 -17.92 -10.51
C THR A 182 -9.82 -18.49 -10.02
N TYR A 183 -8.74 -17.70 -10.07
CA TYR A 183 -7.43 -18.10 -9.56
C TYR A 183 -7.46 -18.45 -8.07
N ILE A 184 -8.10 -17.64 -7.23
CA ILE A 184 -8.22 -17.90 -5.79
C ILE A 184 -8.99 -19.20 -5.51
N LEU A 185 -10.10 -19.45 -6.21
CA LEU A 185 -10.89 -20.67 -6.06
C LEU A 185 -10.12 -21.91 -6.47
N GLU A 186 -9.37 -21.86 -7.56
CA GLU A 186 -8.51 -22.97 -8.00
C GLU A 186 -7.42 -23.27 -6.97
N LYS A 187 -6.76 -22.24 -6.47
CA LYS A 187 -5.74 -22.38 -5.41
C LYS A 187 -6.31 -23.03 -4.15
N GLN A 188 -7.50 -22.63 -3.73
CA GLN A 188 -8.14 -23.22 -2.54
C GLN A 188 -8.54 -24.68 -2.76
N LYS A 189 -9.05 -25.06 -3.95
CA LYS A 189 -9.36 -26.45 -4.28
C LYS A 189 -8.12 -27.34 -4.15
N ILE A 190 -6.97 -26.90 -4.66
CA ILE A 190 -5.70 -27.65 -4.53
C ILE A 190 -5.31 -27.85 -3.06
N ILE A 191 -5.43 -26.83 -2.24
CA ILE A 191 -5.11 -26.90 -0.81
C ILE A 191 -6.02 -27.92 -0.09
N ILE A 192 -7.33 -27.88 -0.38
CA ILE A 192 -8.31 -28.81 0.22
C ILE A 192 -7.98 -30.26 -0.18
N GLN A 193 -7.71 -30.52 -1.45
CA GLN A 193 -7.34 -31.85 -1.95
C GLN A 193 -6.10 -32.39 -1.22
N HIS A 194 -5.02 -31.62 -1.16
CA HIS A 194 -3.81 -32.04 -0.43
C HIS A 194 -4.02 -32.27 1.07
N THR A 195 -4.98 -31.56 1.66
CA THR A 195 -5.30 -31.75 3.09
C THR A 195 -6.12 -33.03 3.34
N GLN A 196 -6.98 -33.39 2.39
CA GLN A 196 -7.76 -34.64 2.44
C GLN A 196 -6.87 -35.86 2.23
N ASP A 197 -5.94 -35.80 1.25
CA ASP A 197 -5.01 -36.89 0.97
C ASP A 197 -4.10 -37.20 2.17
N ARG A 198 -3.65 -36.20 2.92
CA ARG A 198 -2.87 -36.39 4.16
C ARG A 198 -3.67 -37.03 5.29
N LYS A 199 -4.99 -36.87 5.36
CA LYS A 199 -5.85 -37.48 6.36
C LYS A 199 -6.21 -38.94 6.04
N SER A 200 -6.11 -39.34 4.77
CA SER A 200 -6.38 -40.71 4.31
C SER A 200 -5.20 -41.66 4.45
N VAL A 201 -4.00 -41.16 4.87
CA VAL A 201 -2.75 -41.95 5.03
C VAL A 201 -2.44 -42.21 6.52
N VAL A 202 -3.31 -41.84 7.44
CA VAL A 202 -3.27 -42.11 8.88
C VAL A 202 -4.42 -43.06 9.24
#